data_0eaaa593bf1b024013fb6b070ca54b76
#
_entry.id   0eaaa593bf1b024013fb6b070ca54b76
#
_cell.length_a   1.000
_cell.length_b   1.000
_cell.length_c   1.000
_cell.angle_alpha   90.00
_cell.angle_beta   90.00
_cell.angle_gamma   90.00
#
_symmetry.space_group_name_H-M   'P 1'
#
loop_
_entity.id
_entity.type
_entity.pdbx_description
1 polymer ?
#
loop_
_entity_poly.entity_id
_entity_poly.type
_entity_poly.pdbx_seq_one_letter_code
_entity_poly.pdbx_strand_id
1 'polypeptide(L)'
;MLHRYLNWVGYNTRVFNAGDYRRKLGYTGEDANFFDPHNVTAAQLRNKFAVFALDDLMAFLNEGGDVGIFDATNTTRERRQKILERCYHANVDVLFIESICNDPVLLNKNYEMKLSNSDYASMKREDAMKDFLLRLKQYESIYQTMDEDYDKDTPYIKLYNVGQYLKANRCNGVLESDVVFYLLNAHIQTRKIWLCVHGETDFDAKGILGGDPDLNEHGIHFSKALHDFINEREDRESITILCDTCHRVYQTVRPMQYEYSIDYCNLLRDLDRGEFDYMTYKEIEEKYPEEYKRRGENALMYRYPGGESYLDVKERCHRVLMKLVGSRDSILVIAHAAVIRVIMSYFLDVPGPEIPQIEVKRNTVYELEPTAYCTRTKEYTFEV
;
A
#
# COMPACT_ATOMS: atom_id res chain seq x y z
N MET A 1 -1.40 6.20 -0.53
CA MET A 1 -1.85 4.79 -0.66
C MET A 1 -1.90 4.35 -2.12
N LEU A 2 -2.67 5.00 -3.02
CA LEU A 2 -2.73 4.65 -4.44
C LEU A 2 -1.34 4.64 -5.12
N HIS A 3 -0.51 5.65 -4.89
CA HIS A 3 0.88 5.70 -5.38
C HIS A 3 1.67 4.43 -5.01
N ARG A 4 1.63 4.01 -3.75
CA ARG A 4 2.30 2.80 -3.27
C ARG A 4 1.80 1.55 -3.99
N TYR A 5 0.48 1.45 -4.18
CA TYR A 5 -0.12 0.34 -4.92
C TYR A 5 0.36 0.27 -6.37
N LEU A 6 0.31 1.39 -7.07
CA LEU A 6 0.74 1.45 -8.46
C LEU A 6 2.23 1.13 -8.63
N ASN A 7 3.09 1.65 -7.75
CA ASN A 7 4.51 1.27 -7.74
C ASN A 7 4.69 -0.22 -7.44
N TRP A 8 3.93 -0.75 -6.49
CA TRP A 8 4.01 -2.16 -6.15
C TRP A 8 3.52 -3.06 -7.29
N VAL A 9 2.51 -2.70 -8.05
CA VAL A 9 2.09 -3.47 -9.25
C VAL A 9 3.13 -3.38 -10.38
N GLY A 10 3.90 -2.29 -10.45
CA GLY A 10 5.00 -2.17 -11.41
C GLY A 10 5.02 -0.88 -12.23
N TYR A 11 4.07 0.05 -12.02
CA TYR A 11 4.09 1.36 -12.67
C TYR A 11 5.09 2.30 -11.99
N ASN A 12 5.96 2.95 -12.76
CA ASN A 12 6.79 4.05 -12.26
C ASN A 12 5.90 5.26 -11.97
N THR A 13 5.51 5.42 -10.70
CA THR A 13 4.50 6.40 -10.28
C THR A 13 5.10 7.45 -9.36
N ARG A 14 4.67 8.71 -9.50
CA ARG A 14 5.06 9.81 -8.59
C ARG A 14 3.88 10.71 -8.27
N VAL A 15 3.87 11.26 -7.04
CA VAL A 15 2.87 12.23 -6.57
C VAL A 15 3.41 13.64 -6.67
N PHE A 16 2.61 14.56 -7.23
CA PHE A 16 2.88 15.98 -7.38
C PHE A 16 1.79 16.76 -6.64
N ASN A 17 2.05 17.09 -5.36
CA ASN A 17 1.09 17.75 -4.50
C ASN A 17 1.27 19.27 -4.53
N ALA A 18 0.31 20.01 -5.06
CA ALA A 18 0.36 21.49 -5.17
C ALA A 18 0.56 22.18 -3.82
N GLY A 19 0.11 21.60 -2.71
CA GLY A 19 0.35 22.10 -1.36
C GLY A 19 1.82 22.00 -0.93
N ASP A 20 2.54 20.96 -1.39
CA ASP A 20 3.98 20.81 -1.10
C ASP A 20 4.79 21.89 -1.82
N TYR A 21 4.46 22.22 -3.06
CA TYR A 21 5.08 23.32 -3.80
C TYR A 21 4.85 24.65 -3.09
N ARG A 22 3.64 24.91 -2.59
CA ARG A 22 3.33 26.07 -1.78
C ARG A 22 4.24 26.16 -0.55
N ARG A 23 4.33 25.08 0.22
CA ARG A 23 5.15 25.02 1.45
C ARG A 23 6.63 25.19 1.15
N LYS A 24 7.18 24.50 0.13
CA LYS A 24 8.58 24.62 -0.30
C LYS A 24 8.96 26.06 -0.71
N LEU A 25 8.03 26.85 -1.21
CA LEU A 25 8.22 28.23 -1.61
C LEU A 25 7.98 29.24 -0.46
N GLY A 26 7.86 28.78 0.79
CA GLY A 26 7.79 29.62 1.98
C GLY A 26 6.38 30.04 2.42
N TYR A 27 5.32 29.51 1.79
CA TYR A 27 3.93 29.81 2.14
C TYR A 27 3.33 28.72 3.05
N THR A 28 4.05 28.37 4.13
CA THR A 28 3.57 27.45 5.18
C THR A 28 2.82 28.24 6.25
N GLY A 29 1.74 27.70 6.79
CA GLY A 29 0.99 28.34 7.89
C GLY A 29 0.11 29.52 7.46
N GLU A 30 -0.17 29.67 6.15
CA GLU A 30 -1.11 30.67 5.65
C GLU A 30 -2.50 30.46 6.26
N ASP A 31 -3.20 31.53 6.57
CA ASP A 31 -4.55 31.50 7.14
C ASP A 31 -5.65 31.22 6.09
N ALA A 32 -6.90 31.10 6.54
CA ALA A 32 -8.03 30.85 5.66
C ALA A 32 -8.23 31.93 4.58
N ASN A 33 -7.82 33.19 4.82
CA ASN A 33 -7.93 34.25 3.83
C ASN A 33 -7.05 34.00 2.59
N PHE A 34 -5.91 33.34 2.76
CA PHE A 34 -5.10 32.90 1.62
C PHE A 34 -5.84 31.91 0.71
N PHE A 35 -6.82 31.19 1.23
CA PHE A 35 -7.61 30.18 0.50
C PHE A 35 -8.97 30.71 0.01
N ASP A 36 -9.30 31.97 0.35
CA ASP A 36 -10.51 32.62 -0.14
C ASP A 36 -10.50 32.70 -1.68
N PRO A 37 -11.53 32.19 -2.38
CA PRO A 37 -11.63 32.31 -3.84
C PRO A 37 -11.75 33.74 -4.33
N HIS A 38 -12.23 34.67 -3.50
CA HIS A 38 -12.34 36.08 -3.81
C HIS A 38 -11.05 36.89 -3.61
N ASN A 39 -10.06 36.30 -2.95
CA ASN A 39 -8.72 36.89 -2.84
C ASN A 39 -7.94 36.64 -4.13
N VAL A 40 -8.00 37.59 -5.07
CA VAL A 40 -7.43 37.48 -6.42
C VAL A 40 -5.92 37.22 -6.37
N THR A 41 -5.18 37.93 -5.52
CA THR A 41 -3.72 37.78 -5.39
C THR A 41 -3.35 36.38 -4.90
N ALA A 42 -4.01 35.91 -3.85
CA ALA A 42 -3.79 34.58 -3.33
C ALA A 42 -4.22 33.49 -4.33
N ALA A 43 -5.30 33.71 -5.09
CA ALA A 43 -5.76 32.80 -6.15
C ALA A 43 -4.71 32.67 -7.26
N GLN A 44 -4.08 33.77 -7.68
CA GLN A 44 -2.97 33.76 -8.65
C GLN A 44 -1.76 32.97 -8.14
N LEU A 45 -1.39 33.14 -6.87
CA LEU A 45 -0.30 32.40 -6.26
C LEU A 45 -0.60 30.90 -6.17
N ARG A 46 -1.81 30.52 -5.72
CA ARG A 46 -2.24 29.10 -5.68
C ARG A 46 -2.22 28.46 -7.07
N ASN A 47 -2.65 29.19 -8.10
CA ASN A 47 -2.57 28.74 -9.48
C ASN A 47 -1.12 28.53 -9.93
N LYS A 48 -0.21 29.45 -9.58
CA LYS A 48 1.22 29.32 -9.91
C LYS A 48 1.84 28.05 -9.29
N PHE A 49 1.55 27.76 -8.01
CA PHE A 49 2.05 26.53 -7.37
C PHE A 49 1.53 25.26 -8.03
N ALA A 50 0.27 25.28 -8.45
CA ALA A 50 -0.31 24.14 -9.15
C ALA A 50 0.25 23.99 -10.57
N VAL A 51 0.58 25.07 -11.26
CA VAL A 51 1.27 25.02 -12.56
C VAL A 51 2.66 24.40 -12.38
N PHE A 52 3.44 24.82 -11.40
CA PHE A 52 4.75 24.20 -11.13
C PHE A 52 4.65 22.70 -10.86
N ALA A 53 3.68 22.28 -10.04
CA ALA A 53 3.48 20.86 -9.78
C ALA A 53 3.09 20.08 -11.06
N LEU A 54 2.29 20.70 -11.94
CA LEU A 54 1.90 20.10 -13.22
C LEU A 54 3.05 20.08 -14.23
N ASP A 55 3.92 21.10 -14.22
CA ASP A 55 5.12 21.17 -15.05
C ASP A 55 6.10 20.03 -14.72
N ASP A 56 6.37 19.85 -13.42
CA ASP A 56 7.24 18.77 -12.95
C ASP A 56 6.63 17.39 -13.22
N LEU A 57 5.30 17.26 -13.14
CA LEU A 57 4.60 16.02 -13.51
C LEU A 57 4.80 15.71 -14.99
N MET A 58 4.64 16.70 -15.87
CA MET A 58 4.86 16.51 -17.31
C MET A 58 6.31 16.16 -17.63
N ALA A 59 7.27 16.80 -16.95
CA ALA A 59 8.68 16.44 -17.08
C ALA A 59 8.94 14.98 -16.68
N PHE A 60 8.42 14.56 -15.55
CA PHE A 60 8.53 13.18 -15.07
C PHE A 60 7.97 12.16 -16.07
N LEU A 61 6.78 12.40 -16.66
CA LEU A 61 6.21 11.52 -17.66
C LEU A 61 7.06 11.47 -18.94
N ASN A 62 7.61 12.61 -19.37
CA ASN A 62 8.50 12.68 -20.53
C ASN A 62 9.85 11.97 -20.30
N GLU A 63 10.29 11.84 -19.05
CA GLU A 63 11.51 11.14 -18.66
C GLU A 63 11.30 9.63 -18.44
N GLY A 64 10.13 9.10 -18.76
CA GLY A 64 9.82 7.66 -18.68
C GLY A 64 9.06 7.26 -17.41
N GLY A 65 8.39 8.20 -16.75
CA GLY A 65 7.37 7.89 -15.73
C GLY A 65 6.10 7.33 -16.38
N ASP A 66 5.44 6.37 -15.74
CA ASP A 66 4.20 5.79 -16.25
C ASP A 66 2.97 6.53 -15.74
N VAL A 67 2.94 6.93 -14.46
CA VAL A 67 1.77 7.55 -13.83
C VAL A 67 2.16 8.74 -12.96
N GLY A 68 1.68 9.93 -13.31
CA GLY A 68 1.77 11.13 -12.47
C GLY A 68 0.48 11.36 -11.69
N ILE A 69 0.52 11.36 -10.36
CA ILE A 69 -0.63 11.69 -9.52
C ILE A 69 -0.59 13.18 -9.18
N PHE A 70 -1.47 13.97 -9.77
CA PHE A 70 -1.61 15.40 -9.50
C PHE A 70 -2.58 15.63 -8.33
N ASP A 71 -2.02 15.83 -7.14
CA ASP A 71 -2.79 16.05 -5.91
C ASP A 71 -3.02 17.55 -5.69
N ALA A 72 -4.22 18.00 -6.03
CA ALA A 72 -4.70 19.36 -5.86
C ALA A 72 -6.22 19.37 -5.68
N THR A 73 -6.79 20.51 -5.27
CA THR A 73 -8.24 20.61 -5.02
C THR A 73 -9.08 20.49 -6.30
N ASN A 74 -8.58 20.97 -7.44
CA ASN A 74 -9.21 20.90 -8.77
C ASN A 74 -10.73 21.19 -8.77
N THR A 75 -11.16 22.18 -7.97
CA THR A 75 -12.55 22.43 -7.57
C THR A 75 -13.48 22.85 -8.69
N THR A 76 -13.01 23.55 -9.72
CA THR A 76 -13.83 24.10 -10.79
C THR A 76 -13.68 23.37 -12.12
N ARG A 77 -14.74 23.36 -12.93
CA ARG A 77 -14.72 22.82 -14.30
C ARG A 77 -13.65 23.49 -15.16
N GLU A 78 -13.53 24.83 -15.08
CA GLU A 78 -12.52 25.60 -15.81
C GLU A 78 -11.09 25.12 -15.50
N ARG A 79 -10.81 24.85 -14.22
CA ARG A 79 -9.50 24.35 -13.83
C ARG A 79 -9.22 22.93 -14.36
N ARG A 80 -10.20 22.04 -14.29
CA ARG A 80 -10.10 20.69 -14.85
C ARG A 80 -9.92 20.71 -16.36
N GLN A 81 -10.65 21.62 -17.06
CA GLN A 81 -10.51 21.80 -18.48
C GLN A 81 -9.08 22.22 -18.89
N LYS A 82 -8.46 23.16 -18.16
CA LYS A 82 -7.07 23.57 -18.41
C LYS A 82 -6.06 22.39 -18.24
N ILE A 83 -6.33 21.49 -17.29
CA ILE A 83 -5.53 20.29 -17.11
C ILE A 83 -5.71 19.36 -18.31
N LEU A 84 -6.94 19.10 -18.75
CA LEU A 84 -7.24 18.27 -19.91
C LEU A 84 -6.57 18.79 -21.18
N GLU A 85 -6.71 20.10 -21.46
CA GLU A 85 -6.07 20.73 -22.63
C GLU A 85 -4.56 20.56 -22.62
N ARG A 86 -3.93 20.74 -21.47
CA ARG A 86 -2.48 20.59 -21.33
C ARG A 86 -2.03 19.15 -21.52
N CYS A 87 -2.74 18.19 -20.92
CA CYS A 87 -2.45 16.76 -21.08
C CYS A 87 -2.69 16.29 -22.53
N TYR A 88 -3.76 16.76 -23.16
CA TYR A 88 -4.06 16.46 -24.56
C TYR A 88 -2.91 16.89 -25.49
N HIS A 89 -2.38 18.11 -25.33
CA HIS A 89 -1.24 18.59 -26.11
C HIS A 89 0.06 17.80 -25.88
N ALA A 90 0.18 17.17 -24.73
CA ALA A 90 1.32 16.32 -24.37
C ALA A 90 1.08 14.83 -24.68
N ASN A 91 -0.08 14.46 -25.27
CA ASN A 91 -0.50 13.07 -25.50
C ASN A 91 -0.48 12.23 -24.20
N VAL A 92 -1.02 12.79 -23.14
CA VAL A 92 -1.14 12.15 -21.81
C VAL A 92 -2.62 11.94 -21.49
N ASP A 93 -2.97 10.71 -21.14
CA ASP A 93 -4.32 10.36 -20.70
C ASP A 93 -4.58 10.87 -19.27
N VAL A 94 -5.83 11.22 -18.97
CA VAL A 94 -6.24 11.79 -17.68
C VAL A 94 -7.39 10.99 -17.09
N LEU A 95 -7.21 10.58 -15.83
CA LEU A 95 -8.26 10.01 -15.00
C LEU A 95 -8.48 10.93 -13.78
N PHE A 96 -9.67 11.48 -13.64
CA PHE A 96 -10.04 12.22 -12.42
C PHE A 96 -10.55 11.29 -11.32
N ILE A 97 -10.09 11.51 -10.09
CA ILE A 97 -10.60 10.82 -8.90
C ILE A 97 -11.22 11.87 -7.98
N GLU A 98 -12.53 11.83 -7.83
CA GLU A 98 -13.29 12.69 -6.94
C GLU A 98 -13.61 11.94 -5.64
N SER A 99 -13.04 12.39 -4.52
CA SER A 99 -13.31 11.81 -3.20
C SER A 99 -14.43 12.58 -2.52
N ILE A 100 -15.56 11.91 -2.26
CA ILE A 100 -16.75 12.47 -1.62
C ILE A 100 -16.94 11.76 -0.28
N CYS A 101 -17.02 12.55 0.81
CA CYS A 101 -17.26 11.99 2.14
C CYS A 101 -18.43 12.75 2.79
N ASN A 102 -19.50 12.01 3.10
CA ASN A 102 -20.69 12.53 3.76
C ASN A 102 -20.90 11.89 5.15
N ASP A 103 -20.04 10.98 5.55
CA ASP A 103 -20.08 10.33 6.86
C ASP A 103 -19.41 11.25 7.92
N PRO A 104 -20.15 11.74 8.95
CA PRO A 104 -19.62 12.65 9.95
C PRO A 104 -18.46 12.04 10.77
N VAL A 105 -18.46 10.74 11.00
CA VAL A 105 -17.42 10.05 11.78
C VAL A 105 -16.12 10.02 10.98
N LEU A 106 -16.20 9.67 9.70
CA LEU A 106 -15.05 9.68 8.79
C LEU A 106 -14.52 11.10 8.58
N LEU A 107 -15.41 12.09 8.41
CA LEU A 107 -15.03 13.50 8.28
C LEU A 107 -14.24 13.99 9.48
N ASN A 108 -14.71 13.73 10.69
CA ASN A 108 -13.99 14.14 11.91
C ASN A 108 -12.61 13.51 12.01
N LYS A 109 -12.46 12.21 11.72
CA LYS A 109 -11.15 11.55 11.66
C LYS A 109 -10.22 12.19 10.62
N ASN A 110 -10.75 12.51 9.44
CA ASN A 110 -9.99 13.16 8.38
C ASN A 110 -9.54 14.58 8.78
N TYR A 111 -10.39 15.33 9.47
CA TYR A 111 -10.05 16.66 9.97
C TYR A 111 -8.92 16.57 11.00
N GLU A 112 -9.00 15.67 11.95
CA GLU A 112 -7.92 15.46 12.94
C GLU A 112 -6.58 15.10 12.29
N MET A 113 -6.60 14.23 11.28
CA MET A 113 -5.39 13.91 10.51
C MET A 113 -4.82 15.14 9.78
N LYS A 114 -5.66 16.01 9.24
CA LYS A 114 -5.22 17.23 8.55
C LYS A 114 -4.61 18.25 9.50
N LEU A 115 -5.11 18.35 10.72
CA LEU A 115 -4.59 19.25 11.75
C LEU A 115 -3.19 18.86 12.25
N SER A 116 -2.75 17.63 12.03
CA SER A 116 -1.38 17.21 12.33
C SER A 116 -0.34 17.65 11.29
N ASN A 117 -0.77 18.35 10.22
CA ASN A 117 0.11 18.86 9.18
C ASN A 117 0.92 20.08 9.66
N SER A 118 2.08 20.31 9.03
CA SER A 118 2.98 21.44 9.30
C SER A 118 2.30 22.82 9.17
N ASP A 119 1.24 22.95 8.40
CA ASP A 119 0.47 24.19 8.28
C ASP A 119 -0.16 24.63 9.61
N TYR A 120 -0.42 23.70 10.54
CA TYR A 120 -1.08 23.94 11.82
C TYR A 120 -0.16 23.73 13.04
N ALA A 121 1.12 23.38 12.82
CA ALA A 121 2.04 23.00 13.89
C ALA A 121 2.25 24.10 14.97
N SER A 122 2.07 25.39 14.62
CA SER A 122 2.20 26.52 15.53
C SER A 122 0.89 27.01 16.12
N MET A 123 -0.25 26.46 15.71
CA MET A 123 -1.59 26.90 16.15
C MET A 123 -2.10 26.04 17.33
N LYS A 124 -2.92 26.65 18.19
CA LYS A 124 -3.73 25.90 19.16
C LYS A 124 -4.78 25.06 18.39
N ARG A 125 -5.05 23.84 18.88
CA ARG A 125 -5.93 22.88 18.19
C ARG A 125 -7.31 23.45 17.85
N GLU A 126 -7.90 24.26 18.74
CA GLU A 126 -9.22 24.87 18.53
C GLU A 126 -9.18 25.90 17.40
N ASP A 127 -8.13 26.73 17.34
CA ASP A 127 -7.97 27.76 16.33
C ASP A 127 -7.63 27.13 14.97
N ALA A 128 -6.80 26.10 14.97
CA ALA A 128 -6.50 25.30 13.78
C ALA A 128 -7.74 24.63 13.19
N MET A 129 -8.63 24.09 14.03
CA MET A 129 -9.90 23.52 13.60
C MET A 129 -10.82 24.58 12.98
N LYS A 130 -10.94 25.76 13.60
CA LYS A 130 -11.76 26.87 13.06
C LYS A 130 -11.25 27.33 11.71
N ASP A 131 -9.93 27.54 11.59
CA ASP A 131 -9.29 27.92 10.32
C ASP A 131 -9.53 26.87 9.23
N PHE A 132 -9.32 25.58 9.56
CA PHE A 132 -9.53 24.50 8.63
C PHE A 132 -10.98 24.42 8.13
N LEU A 133 -11.97 24.53 9.02
CA LEU A 133 -13.40 24.53 8.66
C LEU A 133 -13.77 25.73 7.80
N LEU A 134 -13.16 26.88 8.04
CA LEU A 134 -13.36 28.06 7.20
C LEU A 134 -12.81 27.85 5.79
N ARG A 135 -11.62 27.28 5.65
CA ARG A 135 -11.05 26.89 4.35
C ARG A 135 -11.94 25.90 3.61
N LEU A 136 -12.45 24.89 4.32
CA LEU A 136 -13.37 23.91 3.74
C LEU A 136 -14.59 24.58 3.15
N LYS A 137 -15.25 25.44 3.94
CA LYS A 137 -16.44 26.20 3.51
C LYS A 137 -16.17 27.08 2.28
N GLN A 138 -14.99 27.71 2.20
CA GLN A 138 -14.58 28.51 1.05
C GLN A 138 -14.43 27.65 -0.22
N TYR A 139 -13.80 26.46 -0.10
CA TYR A 139 -13.70 25.55 -1.24
C TYR A 139 -15.05 24.97 -1.65
N GLU A 140 -15.93 24.63 -0.70
CA GLU A 140 -17.28 24.14 -0.96
C GLU A 140 -18.12 25.14 -1.74
N SER A 141 -17.94 26.46 -1.48
CA SER A 141 -18.71 27.50 -2.15
C SER A 141 -18.49 27.61 -3.66
N ILE A 142 -17.33 27.14 -4.15
CA ILE A 142 -16.96 27.16 -5.58
C ILE A 142 -16.83 25.76 -6.18
N TYR A 143 -17.07 24.72 -5.37
CA TYR A 143 -16.86 23.36 -5.80
C TYR A 143 -17.91 22.93 -6.85
N GLN A 144 -17.42 22.34 -7.94
CA GLN A 144 -18.24 21.80 -9.02
C GLN A 144 -17.89 20.31 -9.18
N THR A 145 -18.79 19.44 -8.73
CA THR A 145 -18.65 17.97 -8.85
C THR A 145 -18.51 17.53 -10.31
N MET A 146 -17.86 16.40 -10.55
CA MET A 146 -17.90 15.73 -11.86
C MET A 146 -19.36 15.43 -12.22
N ASP A 147 -19.76 15.75 -13.44
CA ASP A 147 -21.15 15.71 -13.88
C ASP A 147 -21.35 14.71 -15.01
N GLU A 148 -22.43 13.93 -14.97
CA GLU A 148 -22.69 12.85 -15.93
C GLU A 148 -22.95 13.34 -17.35
N ASP A 149 -23.51 14.53 -17.47
CA ASP A 149 -23.82 15.13 -18.77
C ASP A 149 -22.65 15.98 -19.28
N TYR A 150 -22.08 16.83 -18.37
CA TYR A 150 -20.99 17.73 -18.76
C TYR A 150 -19.67 17.00 -18.94
N ASP A 151 -19.31 16.10 -18.01
CA ASP A 151 -18.04 15.37 -18.01
C ASP A 151 -18.16 13.95 -18.66
N LYS A 152 -19.24 13.68 -19.42
CA LYS A 152 -19.56 12.36 -19.99
C LYS A 152 -18.43 11.73 -20.81
N ASP A 153 -17.61 12.56 -21.46
CA ASP A 153 -16.52 12.13 -22.32
C ASP A 153 -15.16 12.06 -21.60
N THR A 154 -15.12 12.43 -20.34
CA THR A 154 -13.93 12.44 -19.49
C THR A 154 -13.88 11.18 -18.62
N PRO A 155 -12.76 10.44 -18.54
CA PRO A 155 -12.57 9.36 -17.56
C PRO A 155 -12.58 9.92 -16.14
N TYR A 156 -13.46 9.40 -15.28
CA TYR A 156 -13.45 9.76 -13.87
C TYR A 156 -13.97 8.65 -12.96
N ILE A 157 -13.54 8.71 -11.71
CA ILE A 157 -14.00 7.87 -10.61
C ILE A 157 -14.53 8.78 -9.50
N LYS A 158 -15.78 8.56 -9.06
CA LYS A 158 -16.31 9.14 -7.81
C LYS A 158 -16.23 8.10 -6.72
N LEU A 159 -15.48 8.39 -5.67
CA LEU A 159 -15.30 7.52 -4.51
C LEU A 159 -16.08 8.09 -3.33
N TYR A 160 -17.05 7.35 -2.82
CA TYR A 160 -17.90 7.77 -1.72
C TYR A 160 -17.52 7.11 -0.41
N ASN A 161 -17.39 7.91 0.66
CA ASN A 161 -17.14 7.46 2.02
C ASN A 161 -15.98 6.43 2.11
N VAL A 162 -14.85 6.76 1.46
CA VAL A 162 -13.63 5.93 1.47
C VAL A 162 -13.88 4.50 0.96
N GLY A 163 -14.61 4.37 -0.15
CA GLY A 163 -14.82 3.07 -0.81
C GLY A 163 -16.12 2.35 -0.40
N GLN A 164 -17.05 3.01 0.30
CA GLN A 164 -18.36 2.42 0.55
C GLN A 164 -19.08 2.06 -0.76
N TYR A 165 -19.00 2.95 -1.75
CA TYR A 165 -19.33 2.66 -3.15
C TYR A 165 -18.56 3.59 -4.08
N LEU A 166 -18.53 3.23 -5.36
CA LEU A 166 -17.77 3.92 -6.37
C LEU A 166 -18.61 4.03 -7.64
N LYS A 167 -18.49 5.18 -8.32
CA LYS A 167 -19.03 5.39 -9.67
C LYS A 167 -17.86 5.66 -10.62
N ALA A 168 -17.73 4.85 -11.68
CA ALA A 168 -16.69 4.99 -12.70
C ALA A 168 -17.30 5.36 -14.04
N ASN A 169 -16.68 6.29 -14.77
CA ASN A 169 -17.03 6.69 -16.11
C ASN A 169 -15.82 6.51 -17.04
N ARG A 170 -15.99 5.79 -18.15
CA ARG A 170 -14.96 5.53 -19.17
C ARG A 170 -13.63 4.96 -18.65
N CYS A 171 -13.68 4.21 -17.58
CA CYS A 171 -12.51 3.52 -17.01
C CYS A 171 -12.33 2.15 -17.69
N ASN A 172 -11.89 2.13 -18.95
CA ASN A 172 -11.85 0.94 -19.81
C ASN A 172 -10.43 0.38 -20.00
N GLY A 173 -9.39 1.09 -19.56
CA GLY A 173 -7.99 0.65 -19.64
C GLY A 173 -7.58 -0.27 -18.51
N VAL A 174 -6.41 -0.90 -18.64
CA VAL A 174 -5.84 -1.77 -17.59
C VAL A 174 -5.52 -0.96 -16.35
N LEU A 175 -4.85 0.18 -16.51
CA LEU A 175 -4.50 1.07 -15.39
C LEU A 175 -5.73 1.58 -14.65
N GLU A 176 -6.77 2.03 -15.37
CA GLU A 176 -8.00 2.50 -14.77
C GLU A 176 -8.72 1.38 -14.02
N SER A 177 -8.70 0.16 -14.56
CA SER A 177 -9.27 -1.02 -13.90
C SER A 177 -8.53 -1.37 -12.60
N ASP A 178 -7.20 -1.30 -12.59
CA ASP A 178 -6.37 -1.49 -11.40
C ASP A 178 -6.68 -0.43 -10.34
N VAL A 179 -6.82 0.83 -10.76
CA VAL A 179 -7.18 1.94 -9.85
C VAL A 179 -8.57 1.73 -9.26
N VAL A 180 -9.57 1.38 -10.07
CA VAL A 180 -10.95 1.08 -9.62
C VAL A 180 -10.93 -0.07 -8.62
N PHE A 181 -10.26 -1.17 -8.97
CA PHE A 181 -10.15 -2.34 -8.10
C PHE A 181 -9.51 -2.01 -6.76
N TYR A 182 -8.41 -1.26 -6.78
CA TYR A 182 -7.74 -0.83 -5.56
C TYR A 182 -8.64 0.06 -4.69
N LEU A 183 -9.27 1.09 -5.28
CA LEU A 183 -10.10 2.05 -4.55
C LEU A 183 -11.34 1.41 -3.91
N LEU A 184 -11.90 0.36 -4.52
CA LEU A 184 -13.00 -0.41 -3.96
C LEU A 184 -12.59 -1.26 -2.75
N ASN A 185 -11.34 -1.71 -2.72
CA ASN A 185 -10.84 -2.61 -1.68
C ASN A 185 -10.09 -1.86 -0.56
N ALA A 186 -9.55 -0.68 -0.83
CA ALA A 186 -8.74 0.04 0.15
C ALA A 186 -9.59 0.67 1.26
N HIS A 187 -9.45 0.16 2.48
CA HIS A 187 -10.09 0.73 3.67
C HIS A 187 -9.05 1.45 4.55
N ILE A 188 -9.33 2.72 4.88
CA ILE A 188 -8.50 3.52 5.79
C ILE A 188 -9.06 3.35 7.22
N GLN A 189 -8.86 2.17 7.79
CA GLN A 189 -9.17 1.91 9.20
C GLN A 189 -7.90 1.51 9.94
N THR A 190 -7.80 1.94 11.19
CA THR A 190 -6.71 1.53 12.07
C THR A 190 -6.90 0.07 12.43
N ARG A 191 -6.02 -0.78 11.97
CA ARG A 191 -5.97 -2.22 12.26
C ARG A 191 -4.53 -2.68 12.27
N LYS A 192 -4.28 -3.83 12.85
CA LYS A 192 -2.97 -4.46 12.87
C LYS A 192 -2.92 -5.62 11.90
N ILE A 193 -1.81 -5.73 11.21
CA ILE A 193 -1.46 -6.88 10.39
C ILE A 193 -0.18 -7.46 10.98
N TRP A 194 -0.26 -8.69 11.48
CA TRP A 194 0.91 -9.41 11.95
C TRP A 194 1.37 -10.37 10.89
N LEU A 195 2.65 -10.35 10.60
CA LEU A 195 3.28 -11.24 9.62
C LEU A 195 4.35 -12.06 10.33
N CYS A 196 4.37 -13.37 10.12
CA CYS A 196 5.46 -14.22 10.57
C CYS A 196 5.71 -15.39 9.62
N VAL A 197 6.90 -15.96 9.70
CA VAL A 197 7.23 -17.23 9.04
C VAL A 197 6.75 -18.37 9.95
N HIS A 198 6.41 -19.51 9.35
CA HIS A 198 6.13 -20.76 10.09
C HIS A 198 7.25 -21.12 11.07
N GLY A 199 6.97 -21.96 12.06
CA GLY A 199 7.96 -22.49 13.00
C GLY A 199 9.11 -23.17 12.28
N GLU A 200 10.27 -23.24 12.93
CA GLU A 200 11.48 -23.82 12.38
C GLU A 200 11.30 -25.32 12.08
N THR A 201 11.93 -25.79 11.01
CA THR A 201 12.03 -27.18 10.60
C THR A 201 13.50 -27.60 10.55
N ASP A 202 13.76 -28.92 10.50
CA ASP A 202 15.13 -29.41 10.30
C ASP A 202 15.74 -28.99 8.96
N PHE A 203 14.93 -28.76 7.94
CA PHE A 203 15.40 -28.24 6.66
C PHE A 203 15.89 -26.81 6.80
N ASP A 204 15.16 -25.98 7.53
CA ASP A 204 15.56 -24.60 7.81
C ASP A 204 16.89 -24.55 8.57
N ALA A 205 17.04 -25.36 9.61
CA ALA A 205 18.27 -25.45 10.41
C ALA A 205 19.48 -25.87 9.58
N LYS A 206 19.26 -26.69 8.55
CA LYS A 206 20.30 -27.17 7.62
C LYS A 206 20.47 -26.32 6.37
N GLY A 207 19.63 -25.29 6.17
CA GLY A 207 19.63 -24.45 4.98
C GLY A 207 19.15 -25.16 3.70
N ILE A 208 18.37 -26.25 3.85
CA ILE A 208 17.78 -26.99 2.73
C ILE A 208 16.54 -26.24 2.24
N LEU A 209 16.46 -26.03 0.94
CA LEU A 209 15.37 -25.29 0.29
C LEU A 209 14.18 -26.21 -0.03
N GLY A 210 12.99 -25.64 -0.03
CA GLY A 210 11.76 -26.34 -0.43
C GLY A 210 11.31 -27.44 0.52
N GLY A 211 10.55 -28.39 -0.02
CA GLY A 211 9.94 -29.46 0.74
C GLY A 211 8.90 -29.00 1.75
N ASP A 212 8.36 -29.94 2.52
CA ASP A 212 7.36 -29.67 3.58
C ASP A 212 7.60 -30.58 4.81
N PRO A 213 8.78 -30.45 5.47
CA PRO A 213 9.10 -31.23 6.66
C PRO A 213 8.31 -30.76 7.88
N ASP A 214 8.25 -31.63 8.90
CA ASP A 214 7.67 -31.30 10.22
C ASP A 214 8.46 -30.20 10.92
N LEU A 215 7.78 -29.52 11.85
CA LEU A 215 8.45 -28.58 12.78
C LEU A 215 9.41 -29.37 13.68
N ASN A 216 10.59 -28.77 13.92
CA ASN A 216 11.48 -29.24 14.98
C ASN A 216 11.04 -28.71 16.37
N GLU A 217 11.80 -29.02 17.42
CA GLU A 217 11.46 -28.58 18.79
C GLU A 217 11.37 -27.05 18.92
N HIS A 218 12.27 -26.30 18.27
CA HIS A 218 12.23 -24.83 18.25
C HIS A 218 10.96 -24.32 17.55
N GLY A 219 10.58 -24.92 16.42
CA GLY A 219 9.35 -24.57 15.71
C GLY A 219 8.09 -24.85 16.51
N ILE A 220 8.05 -25.93 17.27
CA ILE A 220 6.94 -26.26 18.18
C ILE A 220 6.86 -25.24 19.33
N HIS A 221 7.99 -24.83 19.90
CA HIS A 221 8.02 -23.81 20.94
C HIS A 221 7.56 -22.45 20.39
N PHE A 222 8.02 -22.05 19.21
CA PHE A 222 7.54 -20.85 18.52
C PHE A 222 6.02 -20.87 18.30
N SER A 223 5.47 -22.00 17.86
CA SER A 223 4.02 -22.18 17.64
C SER A 223 3.20 -21.85 18.92
N LYS A 224 3.69 -22.31 20.09
CA LYS A 224 3.06 -22.01 21.39
C LYS A 224 3.23 -20.53 21.77
N ALA A 225 4.44 -19.98 21.65
CA ALA A 225 4.72 -18.59 21.94
C ALA A 225 3.90 -17.64 21.06
N LEU A 226 3.68 -17.99 19.78
CA LEU A 226 2.82 -17.25 18.87
C LEU A 226 1.35 -17.26 19.31
N HIS A 227 0.86 -18.42 19.76
CA HIS A 227 -0.50 -18.54 20.33
C HIS A 227 -0.68 -17.63 21.55
N ASP A 228 0.26 -17.69 22.51
CA ASP A 228 0.21 -16.86 23.70
C ASP A 228 0.29 -15.36 23.35
N PHE A 229 1.16 -14.99 22.41
CA PHE A 229 1.27 -13.63 21.91
C PHE A 229 -0.05 -13.09 21.34
N ILE A 230 -0.78 -13.88 20.56
CA ILE A 230 -2.05 -13.44 19.98
C ILE A 230 -3.15 -13.37 21.06
N ASN A 231 -3.17 -14.28 22.01
CA ASN A 231 -4.13 -14.29 23.12
C ASN A 231 -4.02 -13.08 24.05
N GLU A 232 -2.86 -12.46 24.12
CA GLU A 232 -2.64 -11.22 24.89
C GLU A 232 -3.12 -9.95 24.16
N ARG A 233 -3.61 -10.05 22.94
CA ARG A 233 -4.08 -8.86 22.18
C ARG A 233 -5.49 -8.46 22.62
N GLU A 234 -5.71 -7.13 22.71
CA GLU A 234 -7.01 -6.57 23.11
C GLU A 234 -8.12 -6.90 22.11
N ASP A 235 -7.78 -6.98 20.84
CA ASP A 235 -8.69 -7.24 19.72
C ASP A 235 -8.74 -8.71 19.29
N ARG A 236 -8.28 -9.64 20.16
CA ARG A 236 -8.13 -11.07 19.83
C ARG A 236 -9.38 -11.73 19.27
N GLU A 237 -10.58 -11.33 19.69
CA GLU A 237 -11.85 -11.92 19.25
C GLU A 237 -12.18 -11.63 17.77
N SER A 238 -11.59 -10.57 17.22
CA SER A 238 -11.78 -10.18 15.81
C SER A 238 -10.63 -10.62 14.89
N ILE A 239 -9.57 -11.25 15.45
CA ILE A 239 -8.40 -11.65 14.66
C ILE A 239 -8.74 -12.84 13.77
N THR A 240 -8.48 -12.70 12.47
CA THR A 240 -8.50 -13.81 11.51
C THR A 240 -7.07 -14.25 11.22
N ILE A 241 -6.81 -15.54 11.19
CA ILE A 241 -5.52 -16.11 10.79
C ILE A 241 -5.59 -16.48 9.33
N LEU A 242 -4.71 -15.91 8.53
CA LEU A 242 -4.56 -16.24 7.11
C LEU A 242 -3.24 -16.99 6.92
N CYS A 243 -3.29 -18.21 6.44
CA CYS A 243 -2.10 -19.05 6.36
C CYS A 243 -2.06 -19.94 5.11
N ASP A 244 -0.87 -20.44 4.78
CA ASP A 244 -0.69 -21.42 3.72
C ASP A 244 -1.24 -22.81 4.10
N THR A 245 -1.34 -23.68 3.12
CA THR A 245 -1.83 -25.06 3.24
C THR A 245 -0.74 -26.08 3.53
N CYS A 246 0.55 -25.69 3.57
CA CYS A 246 1.68 -26.57 3.88
C CYS A 246 1.58 -27.14 5.30
N HIS A 247 2.09 -28.37 5.48
CA HIS A 247 2.02 -29.10 6.75
C HIS A 247 2.74 -28.36 7.89
N ARG A 248 3.94 -27.84 7.64
CA ARG A 248 4.70 -27.02 8.61
C ARG A 248 3.94 -25.77 9.05
N VAL A 249 3.16 -25.14 8.16
CA VAL A 249 2.30 -24.01 8.51
C VAL A 249 1.08 -24.49 9.31
N TYR A 250 0.46 -25.58 8.91
CA TYR A 250 -0.61 -26.21 9.68
C TYR A 250 -0.17 -26.54 11.13
N GLN A 251 1.04 -27.11 11.30
CA GLN A 251 1.57 -27.39 12.64
C GLN A 251 1.80 -26.10 13.44
N THR A 252 2.22 -24.99 12.78
CA THR A 252 2.41 -23.70 13.42
C THR A 252 1.10 -23.11 13.94
N VAL A 253 0.00 -23.22 13.19
CA VAL A 253 -1.32 -22.69 13.61
C VAL A 253 -2.11 -23.62 14.51
N ARG A 254 -1.70 -24.87 14.66
CA ARG A 254 -2.44 -25.91 15.39
C ARG A 254 -2.88 -25.51 16.80
N PRO A 255 -2.10 -24.82 17.63
CA PRO A 255 -2.56 -24.36 18.95
C PRO A 255 -3.77 -23.42 18.89
N MET A 256 -3.94 -22.68 17.79
CA MET A 256 -4.95 -21.64 17.62
C MET A 256 -6.24 -22.15 16.96
N GLN A 257 -6.29 -23.40 16.47
CA GLN A 257 -7.32 -23.92 15.58
C GLN A 257 -8.75 -23.95 16.15
N TYR A 258 -8.91 -23.96 17.45
CA TYR A 258 -10.23 -24.00 18.11
C TYR A 258 -10.68 -22.62 18.65
N GLU A 259 -9.79 -21.63 18.65
CA GLU A 259 -10.03 -20.33 19.25
C GLU A 259 -10.20 -19.23 18.19
N TYR A 260 -9.61 -19.44 17.00
CA TYR A 260 -9.55 -18.43 15.93
C TYR A 260 -10.14 -18.94 14.63
N SER A 261 -10.66 -18.00 13.82
CA SER A 261 -11.00 -18.28 12.42
C SER A 261 -9.72 -18.40 11.60
N ILE A 262 -9.53 -19.54 10.94
CA ILE A 262 -8.36 -19.82 10.10
C ILE A 262 -8.79 -19.94 8.64
N ASP A 263 -8.25 -19.05 7.82
CA ASP A 263 -8.42 -19.06 6.37
C ASP A 263 -7.18 -19.65 5.71
N TYR A 264 -7.31 -20.84 5.14
CA TYR A 264 -6.23 -21.48 4.37
C TYR A 264 -6.22 -20.95 2.94
N CYS A 265 -5.04 -20.48 2.48
CA CYS A 265 -4.88 -19.84 1.19
C CYS A 265 -3.60 -20.33 0.49
N ASN A 266 -3.74 -21.14 -0.54
CA ASN A 266 -2.63 -21.67 -1.32
C ASN A 266 -1.81 -20.59 -2.08
N LEU A 267 -2.34 -19.36 -2.21
CA LEU A 267 -1.58 -18.25 -2.77
C LEU A 267 -0.42 -17.80 -1.85
N LEU A 268 -0.43 -18.23 -0.58
CA LEU A 268 0.64 -18.00 0.39
C LEU A 268 1.73 -19.09 0.38
N ARG A 269 1.66 -20.09 -0.52
CA ARG A 269 2.66 -21.16 -0.62
C ARG A 269 4.07 -20.59 -0.81
N ASP A 270 5.09 -21.36 -0.43
CA ASP A 270 6.48 -20.94 -0.61
C ASP A 270 6.81 -20.66 -2.08
N LEU A 271 7.89 -19.95 -2.30
CA LEU A 271 8.52 -19.80 -3.62
C LEU A 271 8.94 -21.19 -4.11
N ASP A 272 8.38 -21.62 -5.22
CA ASP A 272 8.74 -22.90 -5.86
C ASP A 272 10.15 -22.81 -6.45
N ARG A 273 11.04 -23.67 -5.98
CA ARG A 273 12.44 -23.71 -6.42
C ARG A 273 12.67 -24.77 -7.51
N GLY A 274 11.62 -25.47 -7.92
CA GLY A 274 11.65 -26.43 -9.01
C GLY A 274 12.75 -27.48 -8.82
N GLU A 275 13.67 -27.56 -9.78
CA GLU A 275 14.76 -28.54 -9.76
C GLU A 275 15.75 -28.37 -8.58
N PHE A 276 15.70 -27.23 -7.90
CA PHE A 276 16.61 -26.93 -6.76
C PHE A 276 15.95 -27.20 -5.39
N ASP A 277 14.74 -27.75 -5.37
CA ASP A 277 14.15 -28.25 -4.13
C ASP A 277 15.04 -29.33 -3.50
N TYR A 278 15.08 -29.36 -2.19
CA TYR A 278 15.89 -30.24 -1.37
C TYR A 278 17.43 -30.02 -1.46
N MET A 279 17.85 -28.90 -2.10
CA MET A 279 19.25 -28.49 -2.14
C MET A 279 19.53 -27.33 -1.20
N THR A 280 20.77 -27.19 -0.75
CA THR A 280 21.27 -25.97 -0.11
C THR A 280 21.80 -24.99 -1.16
N TYR A 281 21.89 -23.70 -0.84
CA TYR A 281 22.54 -22.73 -1.74
C TYR A 281 24.00 -23.07 -2.04
N LYS A 282 24.73 -23.70 -1.09
CA LYS A 282 26.08 -24.16 -1.30
C LYS A 282 26.17 -25.28 -2.36
N GLU A 283 25.25 -26.25 -2.31
CA GLU A 283 25.15 -27.29 -3.32
C GLU A 283 24.77 -26.75 -4.70
N ILE A 284 23.91 -25.73 -4.75
CA ILE A 284 23.55 -25.04 -6.01
C ILE A 284 24.78 -24.33 -6.58
N GLU A 285 25.57 -23.63 -5.75
CA GLU A 285 26.79 -22.96 -6.16
C GLU A 285 27.82 -23.96 -6.74
N GLU A 286 27.96 -25.10 -6.09
CA GLU A 286 28.91 -26.14 -6.50
C GLU A 286 28.48 -26.88 -7.78
N LYS A 287 27.18 -27.21 -7.90
CA LYS A 287 26.67 -28.04 -9.02
C LYS A 287 26.15 -27.20 -10.20
N TYR A 288 25.66 -25.98 -9.95
CA TYR A 288 25.03 -25.08 -10.94
C TYR A 288 25.53 -23.62 -10.81
N PRO A 289 26.86 -23.39 -10.94
CA PRO A 289 27.48 -22.09 -10.67
C PRO A 289 26.94 -20.97 -11.54
N GLU A 290 26.55 -21.24 -12.78
CA GLU A 290 25.95 -20.23 -13.66
C GLU A 290 24.56 -19.79 -13.17
N GLU A 291 23.74 -20.71 -12.69
CA GLU A 291 22.42 -20.39 -12.14
C GLU A 291 22.55 -19.63 -10.81
N TYR A 292 23.49 -20.02 -9.96
CA TYR A 292 23.80 -19.31 -8.71
C TYR A 292 24.21 -17.86 -8.99
N LYS A 293 25.08 -17.63 -9.99
CA LYS A 293 25.51 -16.31 -10.43
C LYS A 293 24.34 -15.48 -10.98
N ARG A 294 23.56 -16.04 -11.91
CA ARG A 294 22.35 -15.37 -12.48
C ARG A 294 21.37 -14.93 -11.41
N ARG A 295 21.14 -15.78 -10.40
CA ARG A 295 20.31 -15.43 -9.25
C ARG A 295 20.92 -14.27 -8.44
N GLY A 296 22.23 -14.26 -8.24
CA GLY A 296 22.95 -13.18 -7.55
C GLY A 296 22.87 -11.84 -8.26
N GLU A 297 22.87 -11.84 -9.61
CA GLU A 297 22.79 -10.63 -10.42
C GLU A 297 21.40 -9.96 -10.35
N ASN A 298 20.32 -10.75 -10.33
CA ASN A 298 18.95 -10.21 -10.24
C ASN A 298 17.99 -11.21 -9.58
N ALA A 299 17.99 -11.26 -8.27
CA ALA A 299 17.16 -12.19 -7.51
C ALA A 299 15.64 -11.97 -7.69
N LEU A 300 15.19 -10.75 -8.02
CA LEU A 300 13.78 -10.45 -8.27
C LEU A 300 13.26 -11.14 -9.53
N MET A 301 14.03 -11.04 -10.62
CA MET A 301 13.66 -11.53 -11.96
C MET A 301 14.06 -13.00 -12.17
N TYR A 302 15.00 -13.49 -11.37
CA TYR A 302 15.50 -14.84 -11.52
C TYR A 302 14.40 -15.87 -11.29
N ARG A 303 14.13 -16.68 -12.32
CA ARG A 303 13.22 -17.82 -12.24
C ARG A 303 14.01 -19.10 -12.03
N TYR A 304 13.67 -19.84 -11.00
CA TYR A 304 14.24 -21.17 -10.78
C TYR A 304 13.86 -22.13 -11.91
N PRO A 305 14.77 -23.03 -12.36
CA PRO A 305 14.46 -24.05 -13.36
C PRO A 305 13.26 -24.90 -12.92
N GLY A 306 12.20 -24.91 -13.71
CA GLY A 306 10.94 -25.60 -13.35
C GLY A 306 10.14 -24.97 -12.20
N GLY A 307 10.54 -23.80 -11.71
CA GLY A 307 9.92 -23.14 -10.56
C GLY A 307 9.47 -21.70 -10.81
N GLU A 308 9.40 -20.91 -9.74
CA GLU A 308 8.94 -19.52 -9.70
C GLU A 308 10.11 -18.52 -9.61
N SER A 309 9.82 -17.26 -9.94
CA SER A 309 10.58 -16.07 -9.55
C SER A 309 9.85 -15.31 -8.42
N TYR A 310 10.52 -14.30 -7.83
CA TYR A 310 9.83 -13.37 -6.91
C TYR A 310 8.71 -12.59 -7.60
N LEU A 311 8.78 -12.36 -8.91
CA LEU A 311 7.69 -11.73 -9.65
C LEU A 311 6.45 -12.61 -9.71
N ASP A 312 6.59 -13.93 -9.86
CA ASP A 312 5.45 -14.86 -9.83
C ASP A 312 4.81 -14.90 -8.44
N VAL A 313 5.63 -14.92 -7.39
CA VAL A 313 5.15 -14.81 -6.00
C VAL A 313 4.40 -13.49 -5.80
N LYS A 314 4.93 -12.39 -6.30
CA LYS A 314 4.29 -11.06 -6.22
C LYS A 314 2.94 -11.05 -6.94
N GLU A 315 2.87 -11.59 -8.13
CA GLU A 315 1.65 -11.66 -8.93
C GLU A 315 0.55 -12.46 -8.20
N ARG A 316 0.85 -13.66 -7.71
CA ARG A 316 -0.15 -14.45 -6.97
C ARG A 316 -0.51 -13.84 -5.61
N CYS A 317 0.42 -13.14 -4.96
CA CYS A 317 0.17 -12.44 -3.70
C CYS A 317 -0.67 -11.15 -3.87
N HIS A 318 -0.89 -10.67 -5.09
CA HIS A 318 -1.72 -9.48 -5.34
C HIS A 318 -3.13 -9.62 -4.72
N ARG A 319 -3.77 -10.79 -4.90
CA ARG A 319 -5.10 -11.05 -4.29
C ARG A 319 -5.04 -11.10 -2.77
N VAL A 320 -3.98 -11.67 -2.21
CA VAL A 320 -3.75 -11.69 -0.75
C VAL A 320 -3.57 -10.27 -0.25
N LEU A 321 -2.76 -9.47 -0.94
CA LEU A 321 -2.56 -8.06 -0.59
C LEU A 321 -3.88 -7.29 -0.59
N MET A 322 -4.75 -7.48 -1.59
CA MET A 322 -6.05 -6.82 -1.62
C MET A 322 -6.94 -7.25 -0.45
N LYS A 323 -6.89 -8.52 -0.02
CA LYS A 323 -7.57 -8.97 1.19
C LYS A 323 -7.03 -8.27 2.43
N LEU A 324 -5.71 -8.13 2.56
CA LEU A 324 -5.08 -7.43 3.68
C LEU A 324 -5.40 -5.93 3.69
N VAL A 325 -5.37 -5.29 2.53
CA VAL A 325 -5.70 -3.85 2.37
C VAL A 325 -7.18 -3.59 2.64
N GLY A 326 -8.05 -4.52 2.23
CA GLY A 326 -9.50 -4.43 2.37
C GLY A 326 -10.06 -4.91 3.71
N SER A 327 -9.26 -5.54 4.56
CA SER A 327 -9.75 -6.00 5.87
C SER A 327 -10.11 -4.83 6.77
N ARG A 328 -11.17 -5.03 7.55
CA ARG A 328 -11.59 -4.13 8.64
C ARG A 328 -11.03 -4.57 9.98
N ASP A 329 -10.81 -5.86 10.12
CA ASP A 329 -10.32 -6.51 11.34
C ASP A 329 -8.82 -6.78 11.24
N SER A 330 -8.18 -7.00 12.38
CA SER A 330 -6.77 -7.37 12.44
C SER A 330 -6.54 -8.78 11.90
N ILE A 331 -5.42 -8.99 11.23
CA ILE A 331 -5.08 -10.27 10.58
C ILE A 331 -3.69 -10.72 11.00
N LEU A 332 -3.56 -12.01 11.36
CA LEU A 332 -2.27 -12.70 11.45
C LEU A 332 -2.03 -13.49 10.17
N VAL A 333 -0.92 -13.22 9.49
CA VAL A 333 -0.48 -13.98 8.30
C VAL A 333 0.69 -14.88 8.69
N ILE A 334 0.56 -16.18 8.44
CA ILE A 334 1.61 -17.17 8.64
C ILE A 334 1.93 -17.81 7.30
N ALA A 335 3.16 -17.58 6.82
CA ALA A 335 3.57 -18.04 5.50
C ALA A 335 5.08 -18.35 5.45
N HIS A 336 5.73 -18.08 4.34
CA HIS A 336 7.13 -18.37 4.07
C HIS A 336 7.92 -17.07 3.85
N ALA A 337 9.23 -17.09 4.07
CA ALA A 337 10.05 -15.89 4.04
C ALA A 337 9.92 -15.08 2.72
N ALA A 338 9.86 -15.76 1.57
CA ALA A 338 9.70 -15.08 0.28
C ALA A 338 8.35 -14.35 0.16
N VAL A 339 7.28 -14.98 0.65
CA VAL A 339 5.91 -14.41 0.65
C VAL A 339 5.82 -13.23 1.62
N ILE A 340 6.39 -13.37 2.82
CA ILE A 340 6.42 -12.29 3.81
C ILE A 340 7.19 -11.08 3.27
N ARG A 341 8.33 -11.27 2.58
CA ARG A 341 9.06 -10.18 1.89
C ARG A 341 8.18 -9.44 0.89
N VAL A 342 7.47 -10.19 0.06
CA VAL A 342 6.57 -9.62 -0.96
C VAL A 342 5.43 -8.82 -0.32
N ILE A 343 4.82 -9.32 0.75
CA ILE A 343 3.76 -8.60 1.46
C ILE A 343 4.35 -7.35 2.16
N MET A 344 5.46 -7.49 2.87
CA MET A 344 6.14 -6.38 3.55
C MET A 344 6.53 -5.28 2.57
N SER A 345 6.98 -5.61 1.36
CA SER A 345 7.42 -4.63 0.38
C SER A 345 6.33 -3.61 0.03
N TYR A 346 5.08 -4.02 -0.02
CA TYR A 346 3.97 -3.09 -0.22
C TYR A 346 3.78 -2.15 0.98
N PHE A 347 3.73 -2.69 2.20
CA PHE A 347 3.46 -1.88 3.39
C PHE A 347 4.61 -0.95 3.75
N LEU A 348 5.84 -1.34 3.46
CA LEU A 348 7.05 -0.56 3.74
C LEU A 348 7.49 0.32 2.56
N ASP A 349 6.76 0.28 1.44
CA ASP A 349 7.07 1.03 0.21
C ASP A 349 8.49 0.73 -0.33
N VAL A 350 8.89 -0.56 -0.29
CA VAL A 350 10.20 -1.03 -0.73
C VAL A 350 10.19 -1.26 -2.24
N PRO A 351 11.17 -0.72 -2.99
CA PRO A 351 11.28 -0.93 -4.43
C PRO A 351 11.43 -2.40 -4.83
N GLY A 352 10.88 -2.77 -5.99
CA GLY A 352 10.90 -4.15 -6.49
C GLY A 352 12.25 -4.86 -6.39
N PRO A 353 13.37 -4.30 -6.88
CA PRO A 353 14.69 -4.92 -6.80
C PRO A 353 15.19 -5.24 -5.39
N GLU A 354 14.70 -4.53 -4.39
CA GLU A 354 15.09 -4.69 -2.98
C GLU A 354 14.25 -5.75 -2.24
N ILE A 355 13.13 -6.21 -2.81
CA ILE A 355 12.24 -7.21 -2.19
C ILE A 355 12.99 -8.46 -1.70
N PRO A 356 13.88 -9.11 -2.50
CA PRO A 356 14.59 -10.30 -2.05
C PRO A 356 15.57 -10.05 -0.89
N GLN A 357 15.92 -8.78 -0.63
CA GLN A 357 16.88 -8.37 0.39
C GLN A 357 16.21 -7.98 1.71
N ILE A 358 14.88 -7.86 1.77
CA ILE A 358 14.16 -7.58 3.02
C ILE A 358 14.51 -8.68 4.03
N GLU A 359 15.05 -8.28 5.17
CA GLU A 359 15.34 -9.21 6.24
C GLU A 359 14.05 -9.74 6.87
N VAL A 360 13.90 -11.05 6.91
CA VAL A 360 12.79 -11.73 7.59
C VAL A 360 13.39 -12.75 8.53
N LYS A 361 13.34 -12.43 9.83
CA LYS A 361 13.89 -13.25 10.91
C LYS A 361 12.94 -14.38 11.28
N ARG A 362 13.47 -15.52 11.67
CA ARG A 362 12.68 -16.59 12.29
C ARG A 362 12.26 -16.19 13.69
N ASN A 363 11.25 -16.87 14.21
CA ASN A 363 10.72 -16.66 15.55
C ASN A 363 10.37 -15.18 15.83
N THR A 364 9.99 -14.45 14.78
CA THR A 364 9.68 -13.01 14.86
C THR A 364 8.32 -12.73 14.22
N VAL A 365 7.51 -11.95 14.94
CA VAL A 365 6.25 -11.39 14.46
C VAL A 365 6.47 -9.92 14.11
N TYR A 366 6.17 -9.55 12.89
CA TYR A 366 6.19 -8.17 12.40
C TYR A 366 4.79 -7.59 12.48
N GLU A 367 4.59 -6.62 13.36
CA GLU A 367 3.34 -5.86 13.46
C GLU A 367 3.40 -4.68 12.50
N LEU A 368 2.43 -4.60 11.62
CA LEU A 368 2.23 -3.50 10.68
C LEU A 368 0.91 -2.80 11.03
N GLU A 369 0.96 -1.50 11.24
CA GLU A 369 -0.20 -0.64 11.44
C GLU A 369 -0.28 0.36 10.27
N PRO A 370 -1.02 0.03 9.20
CA PRO A 370 -1.17 0.93 8.06
C PRO A 370 -1.95 2.18 8.44
N THR A 371 -1.40 3.34 8.09
CA THR A 371 -2.07 4.64 8.22
C THR A 371 -2.27 5.28 6.84
N ALA A 372 -2.93 6.41 6.77
CA ALA A 372 -3.16 7.12 5.50
C ALA A 372 -1.86 7.53 4.79
N TYR A 373 -0.78 7.79 5.53
CA TYR A 373 0.47 8.33 5.00
C TYR A 373 1.65 7.36 5.07
N CYS A 374 1.71 6.51 6.09
CA CYS A 374 2.81 5.57 6.31
C CYS A 374 2.29 4.28 6.96
N THR A 375 3.16 3.31 7.12
CA THR A 375 2.92 2.12 7.95
C THR A 375 3.84 2.19 9.16
N ARG A 376 3.29 2.11 10.37
CA ARG A 376 4.07 1.94 11.57
C ARG A 376 4.44 0.46 11.70
N THR A 377 5.66 0.19 12.17
CA THR A 377 6.15 -1.19 12.30
C THR A 377 6.67 -1.45 13.70
N LYS A 378 6.50 -2.68 14.16
CA LYS A 378 7.08 -3.18 15.39
C LYS A 378 7.46 -4.64 15.21
N GLU A 379 8.57 -5.05 15.82
CA GLU A 379 9.05 -6.43 15.80
C GLU A 379 8.93 -7.04 17.20
N TYR A 380 8.52 -8.31 17.24
CA TYR A 380 8.49 -9.13 18.46
C TYR A 380 9.23 -10.42 18.19
N THR A 381 10.39 -10.58 18.78
CA THR A 381 11.22 -11.80 18.64
C THR A 381 11.08 -12.67 19.87
N PHE A 382 10.93 -13.95 19.67
CA PHE A 382 10.76 -14.95 20.74
C PHE A 382 12.05 -15.78 20.91
N GLU A 383 12.49 -15.91 22.13
CA GLU A 383 13.55 -16.83 22.51
C GLU A 383 12.91 -18.21 22.72
N VAL A 384 13.12 -19.13 21.78
CA VAL A 384 12.52 -20.47 21.73
C VAL A 384 13.53 -21.56 21.45
#